data_5b8a0d113b9ad77fe2b07c038b113436
#
_entry.id   5b8a0d113b9ad77fe2b07c038b113436
#
_cell.length_a   1.000
_cell.length_b   1.000
_cell.length_c   1.000
_cell.angle_alpha   90.00
_cell.angle_beta   90.00
_cell.angle_gamma   90.00
#
_symmetry.space_group_name_H-M   'P 1'
#
loop_
_entity.id
_entity.type
_entity.pdbx_description
1 polymer ?
#
loop_
_entity_poly.entity_id
_entity_poly.type
_entity_poly.pdbx_seq_one_letter_code
_entity_poly.pdbx_strand_id
1 'polypeptide(L)'
;MNILALDLGTSSVRGLVLDGDIQPVPGALARRRIDLTVDDDGTGTLDARGYLACLFDCLDELSEQGWLREVELVAISAQWHSVLPLGADGQPLGPVLTWLDTRPEPSPTQAGPADPDAFHQRTGTWWHRCYWSVRLPWLRAHCGTPVTRFAGLVEYALSQLLDDAPMSTSQASGTGLLDLCVLDWDPEACALAGVTGGELPELAPPDWRGRLRPAYARRWPTLARARWAPPIGDGAASNVGSGCIDHTRAAVTVGTSSAVRLLQRMPANVPLAPLPPQLWRYRVDHDHVVTGAAYSSGGNLFAWADRVLRLPDGPALEAALWELAPDDRRPANIAFGGDRPPGHRRAGSGELGGLSFGTTAVELLAGLMYGVCEQVVDDLEALESTVRAPVEVILGGGAMAASPWWRAAFAGVLAPRQVRFGRHPEIGATGAALVACGRVADAVALADIGQTDDQSSAGTA
;
A
#
# COMPACT_ATOMS: atom_id res chain seq x y z
N MET A 1 -12.73 6.92 24.87
CA MET A 1 -11.36 6.78 24.31
C MET A 1 -11.43 7.13 22.83
N ASN A 2 -10.78 8.21 22.43
CA ASN A 2 -10.66 8.54 20.99
C ASN A 2 -9.29 8.07 20.47
N ILE A 3 -9.24 7.78 19.17
CA ILE A 3 -8.05 7.33 18.48
C ILE A 3 -7.71 8.36 17.41
N LEU A 4 -6.47 8.83 17.39
CA LEU A 4 -5.94 9.56 16.25
C LEU A 4 -5.36 8.56 15.24
N ALA A 5 -5.98 8.42 14.10
CA ALA A 5 -5.46 7.63 13.00
C ALA A 5 -4.69 8.53 12.04
N LEU A 6 -3.39 8.27 11.88
CA LEU A 6 -2.51 8.94 10.92
C LEU A 6 -2.37 8.06 9.68
N ASP A 7 -2.60 8.62 8.50
CA ASP A 7 -2.33 7.99 7.22
C ASP A 7 -1.19 8.72 6.52
N LEU A 8 -0.01 8.11 6.56
CA LEU A 8 1.26 8.65 6.08
C LEU A 8 1.55 8.11 4.67
N GLY A 9 0.78 8.59 3.69
CA GLY A 9 0.85 8.13 2.31
C GLY A 9 1.90 8.86 1.45
N THR A 10 2.03 8.43 0.19
CA THR A 10 2.97 9.04 -0.77
C THR A 10 2.48 10.39 -1.30
N SER A 11 1.17 10.59 -1.44
CA SER A 11 0.57 11.81 -2.03
C SER A 11 -0.04 12.75 -1.00
N SER A 12 -0.26 12.29 0.22
CA SER A 12 -0.80 13.11 1.30
C SER A 12 -0.52 12.52 2.67
N VAL A 13 -0.44 13.41 3.67
CA VAL A 13 -0.54 13.08 5.09
C VAL A 13 -1.94 13.43 5.55
N ARG A 14 -2.56 12.54 6.33
CA ARG A 14 -3.88 12.75 6.93
C ARG A 14 -3.87 12.39 8.40
N GLY A 15 -4.59 13.15 9.19
CA GLY A 15 -4.95 12.83 10.57
C GLY A 15 -6.46 12.82 10.71
N LEU A 16 -7.02 11.72 11.18
CA LEU A 16 -8.45 11.50 11.39
C LEU A 16 -8.67 11.06 12.83
N VAL A 17 -9.62 11.69 13.53
CA VAL A 17 -10.03 11.20 14.85
C VAL A 17 -11.19 10.23 14.71
N LEU A 18 -11.02 9.07 15.34
CA LEU A 18 -12.03 8.04 15.48
C LEU A 18 -12.50 7.96 16.93
N ASP A 19 -13.77 7.63 17.13
CA ASP A 19 -14.32 7.39 18.47
C ASP A 19 -13.96 5.99 19.02
N GLY A 20 -14.52 5.65 20.17
CA GLY A 20 -14.28 4.32 20.82
C GLY A 20 -14.84 3.13 20.04
N ASP A 21 -15.76 3.36 19.13
CA ASP A 21 -16.34 2.36 18.23
C ASP A 21 -15.64 2.35 16.85
N ILE A 22 -14.52 3.08 16.76
CA ILE A 22 -13.69 3.22 15.54
C ILE A 22 -14.50 3.86 14.38
N GLN A 23 -15.44 4.73 14.71
CA GLN A 23 -16.18 5.52 13.71
C GLN A 23 -15.54 6.90 13.54
N PRO A 24 -15.45 7.43 12.31
CA PRO A 24 -14.95 8.78 12.07
C PRO A 24 -15.77 9.84 12.83
N VAL A 25 -15.08 10.67 13.62
CA VAL A 25 -15.71 11.82 14.26
C VAL A 25 -15.92 12.90 13.18
N PRO A 26 -17.18 13.32 12.93
CA PRO A 26 -17.49 14.29 11.88
C PRO A 26 -16.71 15.60 12.04
N GLY A 27 -16.00 16.02 10.99
CA GLY A 27 -15.20 17.24 10.97
C GLY A 27 -13.79 17.12 11.57
N ALA A 28 -13.45 16.01 12.22
CA ALA A 28 -12.16 15.79 12.86
C ALA A 28 -11.12 15.19 11.88
N LEU A 29 -10.91 15.84 10.75
CA LEU A 29 -9.99 15.44 9.70
C LEU A 29 -9.09 16.62 9.31
N ALA A 30 -7.79 16.41 9.32
CA ALA A 30 -6.81 17.30 8.72
C ALA A 30 -6.07 16.57 7.59
N ARG A 31 -5.76 17.27 6.51
CA ARG A 31 -5.05 16.71 5.35
C ARG A 31 -4.08 17.71 4.76
N ARG A 32 -2.88 17.22 4.43
CA ARG A 32 -1.88 17.98 3.65
C ARG A 32 -1.46 17.17 2.44
N ARG A 33 -1.41 17.84 1.29
CA ARG A 33 -0.85 17.27 0.07
C ARG A 33 0.68 17.24 0.20
N ILE A 34 1.29 16.19 -0.33
CA ILE A 34 2.73 16.02 -0.38
C ILE A 34 3.21 16.28 -1.81
N ASP A 35 4.29 17.04 -1.92
CA ASP A 35 4.97 17.26 -3.19
C ASP A 35 5.89 16.07 -3.48
N LEU A 36 5.43 15.21 -4.39
CA LEU A 36 6.17 14.07 -4.89
C LEU A 36 6.89 14.49 -6.19
N THR A 37 8.21 14.35 -6.22
CA THR A 37 9.00 14.52 -7.44
C THR A 37 8.99 13.24 -8.24
N VAL A 38 8.47 13.31 -9.46
CA VAL A 38 8.46 12.20 -10.42
C VAL A 38 8.96 12.74 -11.75
N ASP A 39 10.05 12.13 -12.26
CA ASP A 39 10.67 12.52 -13.53
C ASP A 39 10.78 11.31 -14.48
N ASP A 40 10.98 11.59 -15.76
CA ASP A 40 11.08 10.58 -16.82
C ASP A 40 12.29 9.67 -16.69
N ASP A 41 13.28 10.04 -15.88
CA ASP A 41 14.47 9.22 -15.58
C ASP A 41 14.18 8.09 -14.56
N GLY A 42 12.94 7.99 -14.07
CA GLY A 42 12.53 7.04 -13.05
C GLY A 42 12.64 7.55 -11.62
N THR A 43 12.92 8.84 -11.42
CA THR A 43 12.88 9.48 -10.10
C THR A 43 11.49 9.38 -9.50
N GLY A 44 11.43 8.99 -8.21
CA GLY A 44 10.21 8.94 -7.41
C GLY A 44 10.53 9.28 -5.96
N THR A 45 10.72 10.58 -5.64
CA THR A 45 11.29 11.03 -4.36
C THR A 45 10.43 12.02 -3.61
N LEU A 46 10.68 12.10 -2.29
CA LEU A 46 10.08 13.07 -1.37
C LEU A 46 11.16 13.81 -0.57
N ASP A 47 10.84 15.05 -0.17
CA ASP A 47 11.63 15.75 0.85
C ASP A 47 11.18 15.31 2.25
N ALA A 48 12.07 14.69 3.03
CA ALA A 48 11.78 14.19 4.36
C ALA A 48 11.37 15.30 5.35
N ARG A 49 11.97 16.49 5.23
CA ARG A 49 11.68 17.62 6.14
C ARG A 49 10.36 18.27 5.80
N GLY A 50 10.06 18.46 4.51
CA GLY A 50 8.76 18.96 4.05
C GLY A 50 7.63 17.98 4.42
N TYR A 51 7.90 16.68 4.33
CA TYR A 51 6.95 15.66 4.78
C TYR A 51 6.64 15.76 6.28
N LEU A 52 7.68 15.91 7.11
CA LEU A 52 7.53 16.11 8.56
C LEU A 52 6.77 17.39 8.88
N ALA A 53 7.01 18.48 8.15
CA ALA A 53 6.25 19.73 8.31
C ALA A 53 4.76 19.52 8.03
N CYS A 54 4.39 18.80 6.95
CA CYS A 54 3.00 18.45 6.65
C CYS A 54 2.34 17.63 7.77
N LEU A 55 3.07 16.71 8.40
CA LEU A 55 2.58 15.98 9.57
C LEU A 55 2.31 16.90 10.75
N PHE A 56 3.24 17.81 11.03
CA PHE A 56 3.07 18.78 12.10
C PHE A 56 1.87 19.71 11.86
N ASP A 57 1.71 20.21 10.64
CA ASP A 57 0.57 21.04 10.26
C ASP A 57 -0.79 20.33 10.43
N CYS A 58 -0.85 19.01 10.18
CA CYS A 58 -2.06 18.22 10.46
C CYS A 58 -2.32 18.12 11.98
N LEU A 59 -1.28 17.89 12.77
CA LEU A 59 -1.41 17.79 14.23
C LEU A 59 -1.76 19.13 14.87
N ASP A 60 -1.18 20.23 14.39
CA ASP A 60 -1.50 21.60 14.84
C ASP A 60 -2.97 21.94 14.57
N GLU A 61 -3.43 21.72 13.32
CA GLU A 61 -4.83 21.96 12.93
C GLU A 61 -5.81 21.20 13.82
N LEU A 62 -5.61 19.88 14.00
CA LEU A 62 -6.45 19.07 14.87
C LEU A 62 -6.40 19.50 16.34
N SER A 63 -5.23 19.94 16.79
CA SER A 63 -5.04 20.46 18.17
C SER A 63 -5.75 21.78 18.38
N GLU A 64 -5.61 22.74 17.46
CA GLU A 64 -6.25 24.06 17.50
C GLU A 64 -7.78 23.96 17.45
N GLN A 65 -8.30 23.03 16.68
CA GLN A 65 -9.73 22.73 16.60
C GLN A 65 -10.27 21.95 17.81
N GLY A 66 -9.37 21.50 18.70
CA GLY A 66 -9.72 20.80 19.94
C GLY A 66 -10.05 19.32 19.80
N TRP A 67 -9.82 18.73 18.62
CA TRP A 67 -10.15 17.32 18.33
C TRP A 67 -9.25 16.33 19.08
N LEU A 68 -8.06 16.76 19.55
CA LEU A 68 -7.11 15.87 20.21
C LEU A 68 -7.32 15.71 21.72
N ARG A 69 -8.37 16.31 22.32
CA ARG A 69 -8.55 16.36 23.79
C ARG A 69 -8.72 15.01 24.46
N GLU A 70 -9.39 14.07 23.79
CA GLU A 70 -9.72 12.75 24.33
C GLU A 70 -8.96 11.61 23.63
N VAL A 71 -7.91 11.94 22.88
CA VAL A 71 -7.08 10.97 22.19
C VAL A 71 -6.16 10.26 23.18
N GLU A 72 -6.29 8.95 23.28
CA GLU A 72 -5.47 8.10 24.14
C GLU A 72 -4.54 7.19 23.34
N LEU A 73 -4.83 6.96 22.06
CA LEU A 73 -4.06 6.10 21.17
C LEU A 73 -3.84 6.82 19.83
N VAL A 74 -2.61 6.70 19.29
CA VAL A 74 -2.29 7.09 17.92
C VAL A 74 -1.99 5.83 17.13
N ALA A 75 -2.78 5.57 16.09
CA ALA A 75 -2.62 4.48 15.13
C ALA A 75 -2.05 5.02 13.83
N ILE A 76 -1.19 4.28 13.16
CA ILE A 76 -0.45 4.77 11.99
C ILE A 76 -0.52 3.77 10.85
N SER A 77 -1.10 4.21 9.72
CA SER A 77 -0.94 3.62 8.40
C SER A 77 0.18 4.36 7.67
N ALA A 78 1.13 3.66 7.07
CA ALA A 78 2.24 4.30 6.38
C ALA A 78 2.63 3.55 5.10
N GLN A 79 3.08 4.31 4.10
CA GLN A 79 3.60 3.73 2.87
C GLN A 79 4.76 2.77 3.15
N TRP A 80 4.79 1.63 2.45
CA TRP A 80 5.91 0.70 2.47
C TRP A 80 7.06 1.16 1.54
N HIS A 81 8.20 0.49 1.65
CA HIS A 81 9.35 0.54 0.75
C HIS A 81 10.12 1.86 0.69
N SER A 82 9.69 2.89 1.41
CA SER A 82 10.45 4.14 1.47
C SER A 82 11.78 3.94 2.18
N VAL A 83 12.80 4.67 1.73
CA VAL A 83 14.12 4.65 2.37
C VAL A 83 14.85 5.97 2.17
N LEU A 84 15.61 6.39 3.18
CA LEU A 84 16.51 7.53 3.11
C LEU A 84 17.83 7.26 3.84
N PRO A 85 18.95 7.79 3.34
CA PRO A 85 20.25 7.73 4.01
C PRO A 85 20.34 8.82 5.08
N LEU A 86 20.91 8.48 6.23
CA LEU A 86 21.12 9.39 7.36
C LEU A 86 22.61 9.55 7.67
N GLY A 87 22.98 10.78 8.04
CA GLY A 87 24.29 11.13 8.58
C GLY A 87 24.46 10.74 10.05
N ALA A 88 25.64 10.99 10.59
CA ALA A 88 25.97 10.72 11.99
C ALA A 88 25.10 11.55 12.98
N ASP A 89 24.62 12.69 12.54
CA ASP A 89 23.70 13.58 13.28
C ASP A 89 22.22 13.15 13.15
N GLY A 90 21.94 12.04 12.43
CA GLY A 90 20.59 11.56 12.18
C GLY A 90 19.80 12.39 11.16
N GLN A 91 20.46 13.32 10.45
CA GLN A 91 19.80 14.13 9.41
C GLN A 91 19.83 13.46 8.05
N PRO A 92 18.80 13.68 7.21
CA PRO A 92 18.77 13.19 5.83
C PRO A 92 19.95 13.70 5.02
N LEU A 93 20.64 12.81 4.33
CA LEU A 93 21.74 13.11 3.40
C LEU A 93 21.27 13.27 1.96
N GLY A 94 20.00 13.03 1.71
CA GLY A 94 19.36 13.12 0.40
C GLY A 94 17.85 12.93 0.50
N PRO A 95 17.15 12.90 -0.64
CA PRO A 95 15.72 12.69 -0.67
C PRO A 95 15.34 11.27 -0.25
N VAL A 96 14.09 11.09 0.16
CA VAL A 96 13.50 9.78 0.39
C VAL A 96 13.22 9.13 -0.96
N LEU A 97 13.72 7.93 -1.20
CA LEU A 97 13.25 7.10 -2.31
C LEU A 97 11.91 6.48 -1.91
N THR A 98 10.88 6.69 -2.73
CA THR A 98 9.58 6.04 -2.54
C THR A 98 9.50 4.74 -3.35
N TRP A 99 8.41 4.00 -3.20
CA TRP A 99 8.15 2.81 -4.02
C TRP A 99 8.09 3.09 -5.53
N LEU A 100 7.89 4.36 -5.92
CA LEU A 100 7.86 4.83 -7.32
C LEU A 100 9.25 5.00 -7.92
N ASP A 101 10.30 5.13 -7.11
CA ASP A 101 11.65 5.33 -7.62
C ASP A 101 12.19 4.06 -8.28
N THR A 102 12.41 4.11 -9.57
CA THR A 102 12.87 2.98 -10.39
C THR A 102 14.33 3.05 -10.78
N ARG A 103 15.07 4.08 -10.34
CA ARG A 103 16.49 4.28 -10.65
C ARG A 103 17.44 3.25 -10.00
N PRO A 104 17.18 2.77 -8.75
CA PRO A 104 18.03 1.76 -8.17
C PRO A 104 18.09 0.49 -9.02
N GLU A 105 19.30 0.06 -9.35
CA GLU A 105 19.56 -1.18 -10.07
C GLU A 105 20.60 -2.00 -9.28
N PRO A 106 20.54 -3.34 -9.33
CA PRO A 106 21.59 -4.16 -8.82
C PRO A 106 22.92 -3.80 -9.48
N SER A 107 24.00 -3.70 -8.71
CA SER A 107 25.32 -3.51 -9.30
C SER A 107 25.65 -4.68 -10.24
N PRO A 108 26.23 -4.44 -11.43
CA PRO A 108 26.63 -5.51 -12.34
C PRO A 108 27.61 -6.54 -11.73
N THR A 109 28.32 -6.14 -10.66
CA THR A 109 29.26 -7.00 -9.94
C THR A 109 28.65 -7.68 -8.72
N GLN A 110 27.41 -7.36 -8.38
CA GLN A 110 26.72 -7.93 -7.23
C GLN A 110 25.99 -9.21 -7.66
N ALA A 111 26.40 -10.34 -7.12
CA ALA A 111 25.63 -11.57 -7.23
C ALA A 111 24.33 -11.40 -6.44
N GLY A 112 23.21 -11.90 -6.97
CA GLY A 112 21.96 -11.98 -6.25
C GLY A 112 21.98 -13.03 -5.14
N PRO A 113 20.82 -13.34 -4.54
CA PRO A 113 20.70 -14.42 -3.55
C PRO A 113 21.25 -15.74 -4.08
N ALA A 114 21.91 -16.51 -3.23
CA ALA A 114 22.47 -17.82 -3.59
C ALA A 114 21.39 -18.81 -4.05
N ASP A 115 20.22 -18.75 -3.39
CA ASP A 115 18.99 -19.44 -3.76
C ASP A 115 17.83 -18.42 -3.77
N PRO A 116 17.43 -17.93 -4.97
CA PRO A 116 16.38 -16.93 -5.09
C PRO A 116 15.01 -17.39 -4.55
N ASP A 117 14.68 -18.67 -4.70
CA ASP A 117 13.39 -19.20 -4.21
C ASP A 117 13.42 -19.26 -2.68
N ALA A 118 14.48 -19.78 -2.06
CA ALA A 118 14.63 -19.79 -0.62
C ALA A 118 14.65 -18.37 -0.03
N PHE A 119 15.31 -17.43 -0.69
CA PHE A 119 15.28 -16.00 -0.33
C PHE A 119 13.85 -15.45 -0.33
N HIS A 120 13.11 -15.70 -1.42
CA HIS A 120 11.71 -15.28 -1.56
C HIS A 120 10.81 -15.90 -0.46
N GLN A 121 11.00 -17.18 -0.12
CA GLN A 121 10.22 -17.82 0.94
C GLN A 121 10.49 -17.20 2.32
N ARG A 122 11.73 -16.83 2.64
CA ARG A 122 12.11 -16.25 3.95
C ARG A 122 11.69 -14.81 4.08
N THR A 123 11.96 -13.99 3.05
CA THR A 123 11.75 -12.53 3.12
C THR A 123 10.38 -12.10 2.58
N GLY A 124 9.65 -12.99 1.90
CA GLY A 124 8.39 -12.67 1.21
C GLY A 124 8.57 -11.79 -0.02
N THR A 125 9.81 -11.59 -0.47
CA THR A 125 10.16 -10.65 -1.54
C THR A 125 11.19 -11.25 -2.48
N TRP A 126 11.21 -10.78 -3.73
CA TRP A 126 12.29 -11.04 -4.66
C TRP A 126 13.43 -10.03 -4.50
N TRP A 127 14.61 -10.36 -4.94
CA TRP A 127 15.70 -9.42 -5.06
C TRP A 127 15.41 -8.44 -6.20
N HIS A 128 14.84 -7.31 -5.87
CA HIS A 128 14.26 -6.37 -6.82
C HIS A 128 14.55 -4.92 -6.40
N ARG A 129 14.63 -4.00 -7.36
CA ARG A 129 14.90 -2.55 -7.17
C ARG A 129 13.97 -1.83 -6.18
N CYS A 130 12.81 -2.39 -5.88
CA CYS A 130 11.88 -1.83 -4.92
C CYS A 130 12.34 -2.00 -3.46
N TYR A 131 13.19 -3.02 -3.19
CA TYR A 131 13.56 -3.41 -1.84
C TYR A 131 14.94 -2.91 -1.43
N TRP A 132 15.17 -2.85 -0.15
CA TRP A 132 16.38 -2.31 0.46
C TRP A 132 17.64 -3.11 0.11
N SER A 133 17.52 -4.40 -0.15
CA SER A 133 18.64 -5.23 -0.62
C SER A 133 19.29 -4.71 -1.91
N VAL A 134 18.57 -3.95 -2.73
CA VAL A 134 19.09 -3.27 -3.94
C VAL A 134 19.26 -1.77 -3.70
N ARG A 135 18.35 -1.14 -2.96
CA ARG A 135 18.35 0.32 -2.76
C ARG A 135 19.49 0.82 -1.89
N LEU A 136 19.86 0.08 -0.84
CA LEU A 136 20.87 0.57 0.09
C LEU A 136 22.27 0.65 -0.54
N PRO A 137 22.75 -0.37 -1.29
CA PRO A 137 24.00 -0.25 -2.04
C PRO A 137 23.98 0.90 -3.06
N TRP A 138 22.86 1.07 -3.76
CA TRP A 138 22.69 2.15 -4.71
C TRP A 138 22.74 3.52 -4.04
N LEU A 139 22.02 3.73 -2.95
CA LEU A 139 22.05 4.97 -2.15
C LEU A 139 23.47 5.27 -1.66
N ARG A 140 24.17 4.28 -1.15
CA ARG A 140 25.55 4.42 -0.67
C ARG A 140 26.50 4.88 -1.78
N ALA A 141 26.33 4.36 -2.99
CA ALA A 141 27.14 4.73 -4.15
C ALA A 141 26.81 6.14 -4.70
N HIS A 142 25.58 6.62 -4.52
CA HIS A 142 25.12 7.91 -5.08
C HIS A 142 25.03 9.03 -4.03
N CYS A 143 25.17 8.71 -2.75
CA CYS A 143 25.25 9.70 -1.69
C CYS A 143 26.68 10.24 -1.60
N GLY A 144 26.90 11.50 -1.93
CA GLY A 144 28.24 12.12 -1.92
C GLY A 144 28.90 12.25 -0.52
N THR A 145 28.22 11.78 0.53
CA THR A 145 28.62 11.84 1.94
C THR A 145 28.50 10.45 2.56
N PRO A 146 29.39 10.07 3.51
CA PRO A 146 29.28 8.78 4.18
C PRO A 146 27.93 8.59 4.89
N VAL A 147 27.23 7.51 4.54
CA VAL A 147 25.97 7.12 5.17
C VAL A 147 26.27 6.37 6.45
N THR A 148 25.67 6.80 7.54
CA THR A 148 25.84 6.16 8.87
C THR A 148 24.70 5.17 9.17
N ARG A 149 23.48 5.51 8.78
CA ARG A 149 22.28 4.67 8.98
C ARG A 149 21.30 4.86 7.84
N PHE A 150 20.37 3.93 7.73
CA PHE A 150 19.21 4.03 6.86
C PHE A 150 17.92 4.01 7.68
N ALA A 151 16.88 4.68 7.20
CA ALA A 151 15.56 4.66 7.83
C ALA A 151 14.47 4.66 6.76
N GLY A 152 13.30 4.13 7.07
CA GLY A 152 12.08 4.44 6.33
C GLY A 152 11.60 5.86 6.62
N LEU A 153 10.72 6.40 5.79
CA LEU A 153 10.19 7.75 5.99
C LEU A 153 9.42 7.87 7.32
N VAL A 154 8.61 6.86 7.66
CA VAL A 154 7.84 6.88 8.91
C VAL A 154 8.76 6.75 10.12
N GLU A 155 9.79 5.91 10.08
CA GLU A 155 10.78 5.78 11.16
C GLU A 155 11.54 7.09 11.36
N TYR A 156 11.94 7.77 10.28
CA TYR A 156 12.53 9.10 10.37
C TYR A 156 11.57 10.09 11.03
N ALA A 157 10.32 10.18 10.57
CA ALA A 157 9.34 11.10 11.13
C ALA A 157 9.07 10.81 12.63
N LEU A 158 8.90 9.54 13.00
CA LEU A 158 8.68 9.16 14.39
C LEU A 158 9.92 9.38 15.25
N SER A 159 11.13 9.18 14.73
CA SER A 159 12.38 9.48 15.47
C SER A 159 12.52 10.96 15.83
N GLN A 160 11.91 11.86 15.06
CA GLN A 160 11.86 13.28 15.41
C GLN A 160 10.85 13.55 16.53
N LEU A 161 9.74 12.83 16.56
CA LEU A 161 8.57 13.06 17.44
C LEU A 161 8.66 12.35 18.79
N LEU A 162 9.13 11.09 18.78
CA LEU A 162 9.03 10.17 19.91
C LEU A 162 10.37 10.01 20.62
N ASP A 163 10.30 9.66 21.90
CA ASP A 163 11.50 9.37 22.71
C ASP A 163 12.29 8.19 22.13
N ASP A 164 11.57 7.20 21.60
CA ASP A 164 12.08 6.00 20.94
C ASP A 164 11.22 5.70 19.73
N ALA A 165 11.81 5.23 18.62
CA ALA A 165 11.12 4.98 17.36
C ALA A 165 11.71 3.76 16.62
N PRO A 166 11.57 2.54 17.16
CA PRO A 166 11.98 1.33 16.47
C PRO A 166 11.07 1.07 15.27
N MET A 167 11.58 0.33 14.28
CA MET A 167 10.83 -0.07 13.11
C MET A 167 9.84 -1.19 13.45
N SER A 168 8.60 -1.02 13.07
CA SER A 168 7.60 -2.06 13.27
C SER A 168 7.88 -3.28 12.37
N THR A 169 7.46 -4.46 12.82
CA THR A 169 7.52 -5.69 12.03
C THR A 169 6.85 -5.53 10.66
N SER A 170 5.76 -4.76 10.59
CA SER A 170 5.07 -4.48 9.33
C SER A 170 5.94 -3.66 8.38
N GLN A 171 6.55 -2.57 8.84
CA GLN A 171 7.43 -1.76 8.00
C GLN A 171 8.72 -2.52 7.64
N ALA A 172 9.30 -3.26 8.59
CA ALA A 172 10.50 -4.06 8.36
C ALA A 172 10.29 -5.12 7.26
N SER A 173 9.14 -5.79 7.25
CA SER A 173 8.81 -6.77 6.21
C SER A 173 8.73 -6.14 4.80
N GLY A 174 8.25 -4.89 4.71
CA GLY A 174 8.22 -4.15 3.46
C GLY A 174 9.60 -3.73 2.93
N THR A 175 10.65 -3.83 3.74
CA THR A 175 12.03 -3.56 3.28
C THR A 175 12.60 -4.67 2.42
N GLY A 176 12.10 -5.92 2.57
CA GLY A 176 12.68 -7.12 1.98
C GLY A 176 13.96 -7.59 2.67
N LEU A 177 14.23 -7.11 3.90
CA LEU A 177 15.37 -7.54 4.72
C LEU A 177 14.96 -8.38 5.94
N LEU A 178 13.65 -8.50 6.24
CA LEU A 178 13.17 -9.24 7.40
C LEU A 178 12.96 -10.71 7.05
N ASP A 179 13.45 -11.62 7.89
CA ASP A 179 12.96 -13.00 7.90
C ASP A 179 11.56 -13.03 8.51
N LEU A 180 10.56 -13.39 7.70
CA LEU A 180 9.15 -13.34 8.09
C LEU A 180 8.76 -14.37 9.14
N CYS A 181 9.56 -15.43 9.34
CA CYS A 181 9.29 -16.47 10.32
C CYS A 181 9.80 -16.08 11.70
N VAL A 182 11.09 -15.73 11.79
CA VAL A 182 11.73 -15.44 13.07
C VAL A 182 11.57 -13.98 13.52
N LEU A 183 11.14 -13.09 12.61
CA LEU A 183 10.94 -11.65 12.82
C LEU A 183 12.23 -10.92 13.25
N ASP A 184 13.32 -11.27 12.59
CA ASP A 184 14.61 -10.59 12.72
C ASP A 184 15.20 -10.31 11.34
N TRP A 185 16.23 -9.49 11.26
CA TRP A 185 16.90 -9.18 9.99
C TRP A 185 17.52 -10.43 9.37
N ASP A 186 17.16 -10.75 8.11
CA ASP A 186 17.70 -11.88 7.37
C ASP A 186 19.18 -11.62 7.03
N PRO A 187 20.12 -12.52 7.45
CA PRO A 187 21.55 -12.30 7.27
C PRO A 187 21.98 -12.20 5.79
N GLU A 188 21.36 -12.99 4.89
CA GLU A 188 21.69 -12.95 3.46
C GLU A 188 21.16 -11.65 2.84
N ALA A 189 19.95 -11.22 3.17
CA ALA A 189 19.38 -9.96 2.70
C ALA A 189 20.19 -8.75 3.18
N CYS A 190 20.65 -8.75 4.44
CA CYS A 190 21.53 -7.71 4.98
C CYS A 190 22.91 -7.71 4.28
N ALA A 191 23.46 -8.88 4.00
CA ALA A 191 24.73 -8.99 3.27
C ALA A 191 24.59 -8.46 1.83
N LEU A 192 23.48 -8.76 1.13
CA LEU A 192 23.16 -8.20 -0.18
C LEU A 192 22.98 -6.67 -0.12
N ALA A 193 22.35 -6.17 0.94
CA ALA A 193 22.20 -4.74 1.18
C ALA A 193 23.51 -4.04 1.57
N GLY A 194 24.55 -4.79 1.90
CA GLY A 194 25.86 -4.27 2.35
C GLY A 194 25.75 -3.51 3.67
N VAL A 195 24.88 -3.98 4.57
CA VAL A 195 24.63 -3.34 5.88
C VAL A 195 24.86 -4.30 7.05
N THR A 196 25.17 -3.69 8.19
CA THR A 196 25.24 -4.34 9.50
C THR A 196 24.03 -3.94 10.34
N GLY A 197 23.73 -4.69 11.40
CA GLY A 197 22.58 -4.39 12.27
C GLY A 197 22.59 -2.99 12.87
N GLY A 198 23.77 -2.38 13.11
CA GLY A 198 23.87 -1.01 13.63
C GLY A 198 23.51 0.10 12.63
N GLU A 199 23.37 -0.23 11.34
CA GLU A 199 22.99 0.71 10.28
C GLU A 199 21.48 0.65 9.95
N LEU A 200 20.78 -0.34 10.47
CA LEU A 200 19.34 -0.51 10.35
C LEU A 200 18.63 -0.03 11.63
N PRO A 201 17.34 0.34 11.57
CA PRO A 201 16.54 0.58 12.76
C PRO A 201 16.45 -0.67 13.65
N GLU A 202 16.36 -0.48 14.96
CA GLU A 202 15.98 -1.56 15.86
C GLU A 202 14.54 -2.00 15.57
N LEU A 203 14.24 -3.29 15.75
CA LEU A 203 12.90 -3.82 15.54
C LEU A 203 12.04 -3.62 16.79
N ALA A 204 10.81 -3.19 16.59
CA ALA A 204 9.86 -2.97 17.67
C ALA A 204 9.40 -4.30 18.28
N PRO A 205 9.46 -4.46 19.61
CA PRO A 205 8.80 -5.57 20.27
C PRO A 205 7.27 -5.50 20.15
N PRO A 206 6.52 -6.62 20.31
CA PRO A 206 5.08 -6.67 20.06
C PRO A 206 4.25 -5.68 20.88
N ASP A 207 4.69 -5.40 22.09
CA ASP A 207 4.02 -4.51 23.04
C ASP A 207 4.56 -3.07 23.06
N TRP A 208 5.46 -2.73 22.10
CA TRP A 208 5.99 -1.38 22.02
C TRP A 208 4.88 -0.34 21.87
N ARG A 209 5.02 0.75 22.64
CA ARG A 209 4.16 1.94 22.56
C ARG A 209 5.00 3.20 22.77
N GLY A 210 5.13 4.00 21.73
CA GLY A 210 5.87 5.26 21.75
C GLY A 210 5.20 6.33 22.60
N ARG A 211 6.00 7.34 22.97
CA ARG A 211 5.55 8.55 23.67
C ARG A 211 6.21 9.79 23.06
N LEU A 212 5.47 10.88 23.02
CA LEU A 212 6.01 12.14 22.54
C LEU A 212 7.21 12.61 23.39
N ARG A 213 8.24 13.09 22.70
CA ARG A 213 9.33 13.84 23.35
C ARG A 213 8.79 15.04 24.11
N PRO A 214 9.44 15.48 25.21
CA PRO A 214 8.96 16.60 26.04
C PRO A 214 8.70 17.89 25.24
N ALA A 215 9.45 18.15 24.17
CA ALA A 215 9.23 19.31 23.31
C ALA A 215 7.87 19.28 22.63
N TYR A 216 7.49 18.12 22.07
CA TYR A 216 6.21 17.95 21.39
C TYR A 216 5.04 17.72 22.35
N ALA A 217 5.29 17.10 23.50
CA ALA A 217 4.31 17.06 24.59
C ALA A 217 3.91 18.47 25.09
N ARG A 218 4.82 19.45 24.99
CA ARG A 218 4.49 20.87 25.23
C ARG A 218 3.74 21.52 24.06
N ARG A 219 4.05 21.15 22.82
CA ARG A 219 3.35 21.67 21.64
C ARG A 219 1.92 21.14 21.56
N TRP A 220 1.72 19.86 21.85
CA TRP A 220 0.41 19.19 21.86
C TRP A 220 0.11 18.57 23.24
N PRO A 221 -0.26 19.37 24.25
CA PRO A 221 -0.42 18.88 25.63
C PRO A 221 -1.50 17.78 25.76
N THR A 222 -2.49 17.81 24.89
CA THR A 222 -3.58 16.80 24.84
C THR A 222 -3.08 15.43 24.39
N LEU A 223 -2.03 15.37 23.56
CA LEU A 223 -1.39 14.12 23.11
C LEU A 223 -0.25 13.65 24.04
N ALA A 224 0.11 14.41 25.07
CA ALA A 224 1.26 14.10 25.95
C ALA A 224 1.14 12.73 26.63
N ARG A 225 -0.09 12.23 26.83
CA ARG A 225 -0.36 10.93 27.45
C ARG A 225 -0.76 9.85 26.44
N ALA A 226 -1.01 10.22 25.19
CA ALA A 226 -1.38 9.29 24.15
C ALA A 226 -0.25 8.28 23.89
N ARG A 227 -0.63 7.04 23.66
CA ARG A 227 0.28 5.94 23.30
C ARG A 227 0.33 5.83 21.78
N TRP A 228 1.53 5.77 21.23
CA TRP A 228 1.73 5.64 19.79
C TRP A 228 1.94 4.17 19.45
N ALA A 229 1.05 3.59 18.66
CA ALA A 229 1.17 2.21 18.20
C ALA A 229 2.25 2.07 17.11
N PRO A 230 2.84 0.88 16.95
CA PRO A 230 3.73 0.61 15.82
C PRO A 230 3.02 0.89 14.49
N PRO A 231 3.67 1.57 13.53
CA PRO A 231 3.11 1.78 12.21
C PRO A 231 2.83 0.46 11.48
N ILE A 232 1.76 0.39 10.72
CA ILE A 232 1.53 -0.72 9.78
C ILE A 232 1.55 -0.21 8.35
N GLY A 233 1.87 -1.07 7.40
CA GLY A 233 1.86 -0.70 5.99
C GLY A 233 0.46 -0.34 5.49
N ASP A 234 0.37 0.65 4.60
CA ASP A 234 -0.87 1.18 4.04
C ASP A 234 -1.73 0.09 3.36
N GLY A 235 -1.09 -0.83 2.65
CA GLY A 235 -1.76 -1.97 2.04
C GLY A 235 -2.36 -2.93 3.07
N ALA A 236 -1.66 -3.20 4.20
CA ALA A 236 -2.19 -4.00 5.30
C ALA A 236 -3.35 -3.29 5.99
N ALA A 237 -3.20 -2.00 6.29
CA ALA A 237 -4.23 -1.18 6.89
C ALA A 237 -5.50 -1.16 6.02
N SER A 238 -5.34 -0.93 4.73
CA SER A 238 -6.45 -0.95 3.75
C SER A 238 -7.14 -2.32 3.72
N ASN A 239 -6.38 -3.42 3.77
CA ASN A 239 -6.93 -4.77 3.78
C ASN A 239 -7.80 -5.03 5.01
N VAL A 240 -7.29 -4.68 6.20
CA VAL A 240 -8.03 -4.80 7.46
C VAL A 240 -9.28 -3.91 7.44
N GLY A 241 -9.13 -2.64 7.09
CA GLY A 241 -10.26 -1.69 7.08
C GLY A 241 -11.36 -2.03 6.06
N SER A 242 -11.05 -2.81 5.02
CA SER A 242 -12.05 -3.34 4.08
C SER A 242 -12.74 -4.63 4.56
N GLY A 243 -12.47 -5.10 5.77
CA GLY A 243 -13.05 -6.34 6.32
C GLY A 243 -12.45 -7.63 5.75
N CYS A 244 -11.32 -7.54 5.04
CA CYS A 244 -10.59 -8.68 4.51
C CYS A 244 -9.50 -9.12 5.51
N ILE A 245 -9.91 -9.80 6.58
CA ILE A 245 -9.07 -10.07 7.74
C ILE A 245 -8.67 -11.54 7.89
N ASP A 246 -9.11 -12.40 7.01
CA ASP A 246 -8.85 -13.83 7.04
C ASP A 246 -8.71 -14.41 5.63
N HIS A 247 -8.61 -15.72 5.55
CA HIS A 247 -8.44 -16.47 4.31
C HIS A 247 -9.71 -16.60 3.45
N THR A 248 -10.85 -16.05 3.86
CA THR A 248 -12.12 -16.15 3.12
C THR A 248 -12.38 -14.99 2.19
N ARG A 249 -11.67 -13.84 2.39
CA ARG A 249 -11.88 -12.60 1.64
C ARG A 249 -10.58 -12.00 1.13
N ALA A 250 -10.52 -11.76 -0.17
CA ALA A 250 -9.44 -11.00 -0.80
C ALA A 250 -9.88 -9.57 -1.10
N ALA A 251 -9.05 -8.60 -0.79
CA ALA A 251 -9.24 -7.21 -1.20
C ALA A 251 -8.64 -6.97 -2.57
N VAL A 252 -9.42 -6.46 -3.52
CA VAL A 252 -8.95 -5.88 -4.79
C VAL A 252 -9.15 -4.38 -4.74
N THR A 253 -8.07 -3.63 -4.72
CA THR A 253 -8.11 -2.17 -4.65
C THR A 253 -7.66 -1.56 -5.97
N VAL A 254 -8.50 -0.73 -6.58
CA VAL A 254 -8.19 0.02 -7.80
C VAL A 254 -8.28 1.52 -7.50
N GLY A 255 -7.12 2.10 -7.25
CA GLY A 255 -6.90 3.54 -7.17
C GLY A 255 -6.14 4.03 -8.40
N THR A 256 -5.12 4.86 -8.25
CA THR A 256 -4.18 5.23 -9.32
C THR A 256 -3.49 3.98 -9.89
N SER A 257 -3.11 3.07 -9.03
CA SER A 257 -2.61 1.72 -9.34
C SER A 257 -3.57 0.68 -8.75
N SER A 258 -3.29 -0.61 -8.94
CA SER A 258 -4.13 -1.67 -8.37
C SER A 258 -3.33 -2.69 -7.58
N ALA A 259 -4.04 -3.46 -6.76
CA ALA A 259 -3.45 -4.54 -5.99
C ALA A 259 -4.51 -5.55 -5.57
N VAL A 260 -4.11 -6.81 -5.43
CA VAL A 260 -4.90 -7.89 -4.82
C VAL A 260 -4.18 -8.40 -3.58
N ARG A 261 -4.92 -8.62 -2.49
CA ARG A 261 -4.33 -8.99 -1.19
C ARG A 261 -5.25 -9.91 -0.40
N LEU A 262 -4.64 -10.86 0.30
CA LEU A 262 -5.29 -11.78 1.23
C LEU A 262 -4.55 -11.72 2.56
N LEU A 263 -5.29 -11.60 3.66
CA LEU A 263 -4.73 -11.65 5.01
C LEU A 263 -4.86 -13.06 5.59
N GLN A 264 -3.82 -13.52 6.27
CA GLN A 264 -3.79 -14.82 6.90
C GLN A 264 -3.17 -14.75 8.31
N ARG A 265 -3.68 -15.54 9.23
CA ARG A 265 -3.04 -15.69 10.53
C ARG A 265 -1.86 -16.66 10.38
N MET A 266 -0.66 -16.15 10.58
CA MET A 266 0.61 -16.91 10.57
C MET A 266 1.51 -16.39 11.70
N PRO A 267 1.41 -16.94 12.91
CA PRO A 267 2.18 -16.46 14.06
C PRO A 267 3.69 -16.53 13.84
N ALA A 268 4.42 -15.68 14.53
CA ALA A 268 5.89 -15.72 14.55
C ALA A 268 6.40 -17.09 15.04
N ASN A 269 7.58 -17.47 14.57
CA ASN A 269 8.25 -18.74 14.90
C ASN A 269 7.46 -20.01 14.51
N VAL A 270 6.49 -19.86 13.61
CA VAL A 270 5.78 -20.97 12.97
C VAL A 270 6.15 -20.97 11.48
N PRO A 271 6.52 -22.13 10.90
CA PRO A 271 6.83 -22.18 9.47
C PRO A 271 5.69 -21.62 8.62
N LEU A 272 6.02 -20.71 7.72
CA LEU A 272 5.04 -20.10 6.82
C LEU A 272 4.62 -21.11 5.74
N ALA A 273 3.37 -21.03 5.30
CA ALA A 273 2.93 -21.75 4.11
C ALA A 273 3.74 -21.30 2.89
N PRO A 274 4.02 -22.20 1.92
CA PRO A 274 4.74 -21.85 0.69
C PRO A 274 4.14 -20.61 0.01
N LEU A 275 5.00 -19.74 -0.48
CA LEU A 275 4.64 -18.51 -1.18
C LEU A 275 4.77 -18.73 -2.69
N PRO A 276 3.68 -18.64 -3.47
CA PRO A 276 3.75 -18.68 -4.94
C PRO A 276 4.68 -17.60 -5.51
N PRO A 277 5.43 -17.90 -6.59
CA PRO A 277 6.49 -17.00 -7.08
C PRO A 277 5.97 -15.66 -7.61
N GLN A 278 4.72 -15.55 -8.03
CA GLN A 278 4.12 -14.31 -8.48
C GLN A 278 3.62 -13.41 -7.36
N LEU A 279 3.63 -13.88 -6.11
CA LEU A 279 3.12 -13.13 -4.95
C LEU A 279 4.26 -12.63 -4.06
N TRP A 280 3.99 -11.54 -3.37
CA TRP A 280 4.78 -11.08 -2.23
C TRP A 280 4.03 -11.35 -0.91
N ARG A 281 4.76 -11.31 0.21
CA ARG A 281 4.19 -11.47 1.55
C ARG A 281 4.84 -10.50 2.53
N TYR A 282 4.02 -9.76 3.29
CA TYR A 282 4.49 -8.86 4.34
C TYR A 282 3.79 -9.15 5.66
N ARG A 283 4.41 -8.79 6.75
CA ARG A 283 3.77 -8.80 8.06
C ARG A 283 2.79 -7.63 8.20
N VAL A 284 1.65 -7.90 8.84
CA VAL A 284 0.77 -6.88 9.40
C VAL A 284 1.21 -6.59 10.83
N ASP A 285 1.42 -7.65 11.60
CA ASP A 285 1.92 -7.70 12.96
C ASP A 285 2.66 -9.04 13.20
N HIS A 286 2.85 -9.42 14.47
CA HIS A 286 3.53 -10.66 14.84
C HIS A 286 2.71 -11.92 14.54
N ASP A 287 1.40 -11.81 14.39
CA ASP A 287 0.48 -12.93 14.18
C ASP A 287 -0.09 -13.02 12.78
N HIS A 288 -0.07 -11.90 12.02
CA HIS A 288 -0.73 -11.84 10.74
C HIS A 288 0.22 -11.45 9.61
N VAL A 289 -0.03 -12.03 8.45
CA VAL A 289 0.62 -11.65 7.18
C VAL A 289 -0.42 -11.22 6.17
N VAL A 290 -0.03 -10.34 5.27
CA VAL A 290 -0.75 -10.03 4.04
C VAL A 290 0.06 -10.53 2.86
N THR A 291 -0.57 -11.36 2.01
CA THR A 291 0.01 -11.91 0.79
C THR A 291 -0.72 -11.31 -0.40
N GLY A 292 -0.02 -10.97 -1.47
CA GLY A 292 -0.68 -10.37 -2.62
C GLY A 292 0.22 -10.06 -3.80
N ALA A 293 -0.37 -9.37 -4.78
CA ALA A 293 0.31 -8.77 -5.92
C ALA A 293 -0.07 -7.30 -6.05
N ALA A 294 0.82 -6.50 -6.61
CA ALA A 294 0.58 -5.08 -6.86
C ALA A 294 0.94 -4.75 -8.31
N TYR A 295 0.16 -3.88 -8.92
CA TYR A 295 0.27 -3.53 -10.32
C TYR A 295 0.48 -2.04 -10.48
N SER A 296 1.25 -1.63 -11.49
CA SER A 296 1.43 -0.21 -11.82
C SER A 296 0.19 0.39 -12.50
N SER A 297 -0.69 -0.45 -13.01
CA SER A 297 -1.89 -0.08 -13.77
C SER A 297 -3.14 -0.10 -12.92
N GLY A 298 -4.01 0.87 -13.14
CA GLY A 298 -5.29 1.05 -12.46
C GLY A 298 -6.00 2.28 -13.04
N GLY A 299 -6.48 3.18 -12.21
CA GLY A 299 -7.12 4.43 -12.63
C GLY A 299 -6.21 5.38 -13.42
N ASN A 300 -4.89 5.23 -13.35
CA ASN A 300 -3.94 5.95 -14.19
C ASN A 300 -4.07 5.59 -15.68
N LEU A 301 -4.48 4.36 -16.01
CA LEU A 301 -4.81 3.99 -17.40
C LEU A 301 -6.02 4.76 -17.91
N PHE A 302 -7.04 4.91 -17.08
CA PHE A 302 -8.18 5.76 -17.40
C PHE A 302 -7.75 7.21 -17.62
N ALA A 303 -6.98 7.79 -16.72
CA ALA A 303 -6.49 9.16 -16.84
C ALA A 303 -5.58 9.37 -18.08
N TRP A 304 -4.81 8.34 -18.45
CA TRP A 304 -4.04 8.36 -19.71
C TRP A 304 -4.97 8.32 -20.92
N ALA A 305 -5.94 7.40 -20.95
CA ALA A 305 -6.88 7.24 -22.04
C ALA A 305 -7.74 8.52 -22.25
N ASP A 306 -8.23 9.12 -21.17
CA ASP A 306 -8.99 10.38 -21.18
C ASP A 306 -8.19 11.54 -21.83
N ARG A 307 -6.89 11.57 -21.62
CA ARG A 307 -6.01 12.59 -22.20
C ARG A 307 -5.72 12.36 -23.71
N VAL A 308 -5.62 11.10 -24.15
CA VAL A 308 -5.15 10.78 -25.52
C VAL A 308 -6.25 10.35 -26.47
N LEU A 309 -7.39 9.90 -25.96
CA LEU A 309 -8.56 9.52 -26.73
C LEU A 309 -9.61 10.61 -26.73
N ARG A 310 -10.47 10.63 -27.74
CA ARG A 310 -11.66 11.48 -27.77
C ARG A 310 -12.83 10.73 -27.15
N LEU A 311 -12.94 10.80 -25.85
CA LEU A 311 -13.99 10.15 -25.07
C LEU A 311 -15.19 11.10 -24.85
N PRO A 312 -16.42 10.57 -24.69
CA PRO A 312 -17.54 11.35 -24.13
C PRO A 312 -17.24 11.81 -22.70
N ASP A 313 -17.93 12.85 -22.26
CA ASP A 313 -17.78 13.37 -20.89
C ASP A 313 -18.61 12.58 -19.87
N GLY A 314 -18.05 12.34 -18.68
CA GLY A 314 -18.71 11.86 -17.46
C GLY A 314 -19.83 10.84 -17.64
N PRO A 315 -21.12 11.22 -17.40
CA PRO A 315 -22.24 10.29 -17.49
C PRO A 315 -22.47 9.70 -18.89
N ALA A 316 -22.12 10.46 -19.96
CA ALA A 316 -22.26 9.96 -21.32
C ALA A 316 -21.23 8.88 -21.64
N LEU A 317 -20.03 8.96 -21.05
CA LEU A 317 -19.03 7.91 -21.17
C LEU A 317 -19.48 6.62 -20.45
N GLU A 318 -19.99 6.74 -19.23
CA GLU A 318 -20.50 5.59 -18.48
C GLU A 318 -21.66 4.90 -19.24
N ALA A 319 -22.59 5.68 -19.82
CA ALA A 319 -23.68 5.15 -20.65
C ALA A 319 -23.12 4.42 -21.90
N ALA A 320 -22.16 5.01 -22.60
CA ALA A 320 -21.55 4.41 -23.77
C ALA A 320 -20.80 3.10 -23.47
N LEU A 321 -20.18 2.99 -22.28
CA LEU A 321 -19.58 1.74 -21.81
C LEU A 321 -20.62 0.63 -21.61
N TRP A 322 -21.82 0.97 -21.10
CA TRP A 322 -22.92 0.02 -20.91
C TRP A 322 -23.57 -0.43 -22.23
N GLU A 323 -23.40 0.32 -23.32
CA GLU A 323 -23.88 -0.06 -24.66
C GLU A 323 -22.97 -1.08 -25.38
N LEU A 324 -21.74 -1.30 -24.87
CA LEU A 324 -20.82 -2.29 -25.45
C LEU A 324 -21.31 -3.72 -25.24
N ALA A 325 -21.26 -4.53 -26.29
CA ALA A 325 -21.56 -5.95 -26.17
C ALA A 325 -20.49 -6.67 -25.31
N PRO A 326 -20.87 -7.70 -24.54
CA PRO A 326 -19.92 -8.48 -23.74
C PRO A 326 -18.78 -9.09 -24.57
N ASP A 327 -19.01 -9.37 -25.85
CA ASP A 327 -18.02 -9.94 -26.76
C ASP A 327 -17.08 -8.91 -27.39
N ASP A 328 -17.31 -7.61 -27.17
CA ASP A 328 -16.44 -6.53 -27.65
C ASP A 328 -15.17 -6.35 -26.82
N ARG A 329 -14.84 -7.33 -25.99
CA ARG A 329 -13.63 -7.33 -25.18
C ARG A 329 -12.39 -7.33 -26.09
N ARG A 330 -11.56 -6.29 -25.95
CA ARG A 330 -10.29 -6.17 -26.66
C ARG A 330 -9.18 -6.73 -25.75
N PRO A 331 -8.38 -7.70 -26.23
CA PRO A 331 -7.23 -8.13 -25.44
C PRO A 331 -6.25 -6.99 -25.24
N ALA A 332 -5.84 -6.76 -24.01
CA ALA A 332 -4.95 -5.68 -23.66
C ALA A 332 -3.79 -6.18 -22.77
N ASN A 333 -2.55 -5.83 -23.16
CA ASN A 333 -1.43 -5.86 -22.25
C ASN A 333 -1.29 -4.47 -21.63
N ILE A 334 -1.47 -4.37 -20.33
CA ILE A 334 -1.57 -3.08 -19.62
C ILE A 334 -0.33 -2.74 -18.79
N ALA A 335 0.81 -3.34 -19.03
CA ALA A 335 2.05 -3.07 -18.30
C ALA A 335 2.67 -1.70 -18.63
N PHE A 336 1.88 -0.64 -18.77
CA PHE A 336 2.29 0.71 -19.17
C PHE A 336 3.34 1.32 -18.24
N GLY A 337 3.25 1.05 -16.94
CA GLY A 337 4.19 1.56 -15.93
C GLY A 337 5.29 0.55 -15.57
N GLY A 338 5.46 -0.52 -16.34
CA GLY A 338 6.33 -1.64 -15.98
C GLY A 338 5.72 -2.51 -14.88
N ASP A 339 6.43 -3.59 -14.55
CA ASP A 339 5.96 -4.51 -13.52
C ASP A 339 6.44 -4.06 -12.13
N ARG A 340 5.55 -4.22 -11.15
CA ARG A 340 5.91 -4.18 -9.73
C ARG A 340 6.40 -5.56 -9.30
N PRO A 341 7.15 -5.65 -8.17
CA PRO A 341 7.47 -6.94 -7.60
C PRO A 341 6.20 -7.79 -7.39
N PRO A 342 6.23 -9.09 -7.72
CA PRO A 342 7.39 -9.89 -8.11
C PRO A 342 7.75 -9.86 -9.61
N GLY A 343 7.08 -9.06 -10.43
CA GLY A 343 7.30 -8.99 -11.87
C GLY A 343 8.74 -8.67 -12.28
N HIS A 344 9.16 -9.21 -13.43
CA HIS A 344 10.52 -9.09 -13.96
C HIS A 344 10.61 -8.26 -15.25
N ARG A 345 9.50 -7.72 -15.74
CA ARG A 345 9.47 -6.96 -17.00
C ARG A 345 10.03 -5.55 -16.77
N ARG A 346 11.03 -5.20 -17.57
CA ARG A 346 11.82 -3.97 -17.39
C ARG A 346 11.22 -2.71 -17.99
N ALA A 347 10.43 -2.84 -19.04
CA ALA A 347 9.93 -1.67 -19.76
C ALA A 347 8.41 -1.65 -19.69
N GLY A 348 7.87 -0.50 -19.27
CA GLY A 348 6.46 -0.23 -19.41
C GLY A 348 6.10 -0.18 -20.90
N SER A 349 5.33 -1.15 -21.37
CA SER A 349 4.72 -1.12 -22.69
C SER A 349 3.33 -1.73 -22.62
N GLY A 350 2.36 -1.09 -23.29
CA GLY A 350 1.01 -1.60 -23.43
C GLY A 350 0.70 -1.97 -24.85
N GLU A 351 -0.17 -2.96 -25.04
CA GLU A 351 -0.66 -3.39 -26.35
C GLU A 351 -2.18 -3.54 -26.30
N LEU A 352 -2.85 -3.13 -27.36
CA LEU A 352 -4.27 -3.38 -27.61
C LEU A 352 -4.42 -4.19 -28.88
N GLY A 353 -5.08 -5.33 -28.79
CA GLY A 353 -5.33 -6.22 -29.91
C GLY A 353 -6.74 -6.07 -30.52
N GLY A 354 -6.99 -6.78 -31.63
CA GLY A 354 -8.31 -6.87 -32.24
C GLY A 354 -8.83 -5.56 -32.84
N LEU A 355 -7.95 -4.65 -33.27
CA LEU A 355 -8.35 -3.34 -33.82
C LEU A 355 -8.82 -3.44 -35.27
N SER A 356 -9.83 -2.65 -35.62
CA SER A 356 -10.35 -2.48 -36.97
C SER A 356 -10.62 -0.98 -37.22
N PHE A 357 -10.91 -0.61 -38.48
CA PHE A 357 -11.31 0.77 -38.79
C PHE A 357 -12.60 1.23 -38.11
N GLY A 358 -13.44 0.28 -37.66
CA GLY A 358 -14.65 0.57 -36.88
C GLY A 358 -14.42 0.68 -35.38
N THR A 359 -13.21 0.44 -34.88
CA THR A 359 -12.92 0.49 -33.44
C THR A 359 -13.07 1.91 -32.90
N THR A 360 -13.91 2.08 -31.91
CA THR A 360 -14.22 3.36 -31.27
C THR A 360 -13.25 3.66 -30.09
N ALA A 361 -13.19 4.91 -29.66
CA ALA A 361 -12.42 5.33 -28.49
C ALA A 361 -12.94 4.66 -27.19
N VAL A 362 -14.25 4.42 -27.09
CA VAL A 362 -14.88 3.78 -25.93
C VAL A 362 -14.48 2.30 -25.85
N GLU A 363 -14.45 1.58 -26.99
CA GLU A 363 -13.96 0.19 -27.05
C GLU A 363 -12.48 0.08 -26.66
N LEU A 364 -11.63 1.05 -27.05
CA LEU A 364 -10.22 1.09 -26.63
C LEU A 364 -10.10 1.26 -25.11
N LEU A 365 -10.85 2.19 -24.53
CA LEU A 365 -10.90 2.39 -23.09
C LEU A 365 -11.41 1.13 -22.38
N ALA A 366 -12.49 0.53 -22.84
CA ALA A 366 -13.06 -0.67 -22.25
C ALA A 366 -12.04 -1.83 -22.26
N GLY A 367 -11.28 -2.00 -23.36
CA GLY A 367 -10.19 -2.98 -23.45
C GLY A 367 -9.13 -2.78 -22.37
N LEU A 368 -8.68 -1.55 -22.15
CA LEU A 368 -7.73 -1.22 -21.09
C LEU A 368 -8.33 -1.52 -19.70
N MET A 369 -9.58 -1.15 -19.45
CA MET A 369 -10.26 -1.39 -18.17
C MET A 369 -10.47 -2.88 -17.91
N TYR A 370 -10.80 -3.69 -18.94
CA TYR A 370 -10.85 -5.15 -18.85
C TYR A 370 -9.47 -5.73 -18.56
N GLY A 371 -8.41 -5.22 -19.18
CA GLY A 371 -7.03 -5.63 -18.88
C GLY A 371 -6.68 -5.48 -17.40
N VAL A 372 -7.17 -4.42 -16.72
CA VAL A 372 -7.01 -4.26 -15.26
C VAL A 372 -7.80 -5.32 -14.49
N CYS A 373 -8.96 -5.76 -14.99
CA CYS A 373 -9.70 -6.85 -14.35
C CYS A 373 -8.98 -8.20 -14.52
N GLU A 374 -8.49 -8.47 -15.73
CA GLU A 374 -7.86 -9.75 -16.10
C GLU A 374 -6.52 -9.96 -15.39
N GLN A 375 -5.73 -8.88 -15.19
CA GLN A 375 -4.42 -9.00 -14.54
C GLN A 375 -4.48 -9.57 -13.12
N VAL A 376 -5.62 -9.48 -12.42
CA VAL A 376 -5.75 -9.99 -11.04
C VAL A 376 -6.17 -11.46 -10.98
N VAL A 377 -6.59 -12.06 -12.09
CA VAL A 377 -7.16 -13.42 -12.11
C VAL A 377 -6.14 -14.47 -11.68
N ASP A 378 -4.97 -14.49 -12.34
CA ASP A 378 -3.91 -15.47 -12.06
C ASP A 378 -3.39 -15.34 -10.62
N ASP A 379 -3.28 -14.11 -10.11
CA ASP A 379 -2.80 -13.85 -8.75
C ASP A 379 -3.87 -14.18 -7.70
N LEU A 380 -5.16 -14.02 -8.01
CA LEU A 380 -6.23 -14.54 -7.17
C LEU A 380 -6.20 -16.06 -7.08
N GLU A 381 -5.99 -16.77 -8.20
CA GLU A 381 -5.84 -18.22 -8.22
C GLU A 381 -4.63 -18.67 -7.39
N ALA A 382 -3.52 -17.94 -7.50
CA ALA A 382 -2.36 -18.20 -6.67
C ALA A 382 -2.63 -17.96 -5.18
N LEU A 383 -3.37 -16.91 -4.81
CA LEU A 383 -3.80 -16.66 -3.42
C LEU A 383 -4.72 -17.78 -2.92
N GLU A 384 -5.71 -18.20 -3.70
CA GLU A 384 -6.61 -19.29 -3.38
C GLU A 384 -5.84 -20.62 -3.17
N SER A 385 -4.77 -20.84 -3.93
CA SER A 385 -3.90 -22.00 -3.74
C SER A 385 -3.22 -22.05 -2.36
N THR A 386 -2.89 -20.87 -1.80
CA THR A 386 -2.29 -20.77 -0.46
C THR A 386 -3.25 -21.12 0.66
N VAL A 387 -4.55 -20.97 0.44
CA VAL A 387 -5.63 -21.26 1.41
C VAL A 387 -6.46 -22.48 1.05
N ARG A 388 -6.26 -23.04 -0.15
CA ARG A 388 -6.96 -24.21 -0.71
C ARG A 388 -8.48 -24.03 -0.72
N ALA A 389 -8.95 -22.82 -0.95
CA ALA A 389 -10.36 -22.49 -1.00
C ALA A 389 -10.58 -21.26 -1.90
N PRO A 390 -11.72 -21.16 -2.60
CA PRO A 390 -12.10 -19.93 -3.27
C PRO A 390 -12.35 -18.81 -2.26
N VAL A 391 -12.05 -17.57 -2.67
CA VAL A 391 -12.23 -16.38 -1.82
C VAL A 391 -13.37 -15.50 -2.34
N GLU A 392 -14.06 -14.82 -1.43
CA GLU A 392 -14.91 -13.69 -1.76
C GLU A 392 -14.03 -12.48 -2.08
N VAL A 393 -14.36 -11.71 -3.12
CA VAL A 393 -13.58 -10.54 -3.52
C VAL A 393 -14.29 -9.26 -3.07
N ILE A 394 -13.59 -8.43 -2.32
CA ILE A 394 -14.04 -7.10 -1.94
C ILE A 394 -13.32 -6.07 -2.80
N LEU A 395 -14.06 -5.48 -3.74
CA LEU A 395 -13.57 -4.38 -4.58
C LEU A 395 -13.56 -3.07 -3.81
N GLY A 396 -12.52 -2.27 -3.96
CA GLY A 396 -12.44 -0.95 -3.36
C GLY A 396 -11.58 0.00 -4.18
N GLY A 397 -11.48 1.24 -3.70
CA GLY A 397 -10.68 2.30 -4.31
C GLY A 397 -11.48 3.28 -5.16
N GLY A 398 -10.86 4.44 -5.43
CA GLY A 398 -11.53 5.57 -6.08
C GLY A 398 -12.05 5.27 -7.49
N ALA A 399 -11.34 4.44 -8.27
CA ALA A 399 -11.79 4.06 -9.59
C ALA A 399 -13.06 3.20 -9.55
N MET A 400 -13.15 2.30 -8.57
CA MET A 400 -14.35 1.48 -8.35
C MET A 400 -15.54 2.30 -7.87
N ALA A 401 -15.31 3.31 -7.03
CA ALA A 401 -16.36 4.24 -6.62
C ALA A 401 -16.89 5.07 -7.80
N ALA A 402 -16.03 5.43 -8.75
CA ALA A 402 -16.36 6.31 -9.87
C ALA A 402 -17.13 5.63 -11.01
N SER A 403 -16.93 4.32 -11.27
CA SER A 403 -17.52 3.63 -12.44
C SER A 403 -18.28 2.36 -12.03
N PRO A 404 -19.62 2.38 -12.06
CA PRO A 404 -20.48 1.20 -11.94
C PRO A 404 -20.19 0.14 -13.02
N TRP A 405 -19.96 0.57 -14.25
CA TRP A 405 -19.62 -0.34 -15.34
C TRP A 405 -18.34 -1.13 -15.03
N TRP A 406 -17.31 -0.47 -14.51
CA TRP A 406 -16.06 -1.16 -14.20
C TRP A 406 -16.21 -2.18 -13.07
N ARG A 407 -17.06 -1.88 -12.06
CA ARG A 407 -17.44 -2.87 -11.04
C ARG A 407 -18.10 -4.10 -11.64
N ALA A 408 -19.03 -3.91 -12.59
CA ALA A 408 -19.70 -5.00 -13.29
C ALA A 408 -18.73 -5.80 -14.16
N ALA A 409 -17.79 -5.13 -14.84
CA ALA A 409 -16.73 -5.79 -15.60
C ALA A 409 -15.85 -6.68 -14.70
N PHE A 410 -15.44 -6.21 -13.52
CA PHE A 410 -14.75 -7.02 -12.51
C PHE A 410 -15.58 -8.23 -12.09
N ALA A 411 -16.86 -8.04 -11.76
CA ALA A 411 -17.74 -9.14 -11.37
C ALA A 411 -17.86 -10.19 -12.47
N GLY A 412 -17.94 -9.77 -13.72
CA GLY A 412 -18.01 -10.67 -14.87
C GLY A 412 -16.71 -11.44 -15.13
N VAL A 413 -15.56 -10.78 -15.02
CA VAL A 413 -14.24 -11.41 -15.23
C VAL A 413 -13.90 -12.37 -14.09
N LEU A 414 -14.25 -12.02 -12.85
CA LEU A 414 -13.91 -12.81 -11.66
C LEU A 414 -14.91 -13.95 -11.36
N ALA A 415 -16.02 -14.06 -12.13
CA ALA A 415 -16.96 -15.17 -11.95
C ALA A 415 -16.25 -16.53 -12.05
N PRO A 416 -16.64 -17.56 -11.26
CA PRO A 416 -17.82 -17.62 -10.40
C PRO A 416 -17.62 -17.07 -8.95
N ARG A 417 -16.52 -16.37 -8.67
CA ARG A 417 -16.28 -15.80 -7.33
C ARG A 417 -17.35 -14.76 -6.99
N GLN A 418 -17.71 -14.71 -5.72
CA GLN A 418 -18.54 -13.60 -5.23
C GLN A 418 -17.73 -12.32 -5.19
N VAL A 419 -18.27 -11.25 -5.79
CA VAL A 419 -17.64 -9.93 -5.83
C VAL A 419 -18.58 -8.94 -5.17
N ARG A 420 -18.08 -8.19 -4.17
CA ARG A 420 -18.81 -7.11 -3.49
C ARG A 420 -18.01 -5.83 -3.56
N PHE A 421 -18.65 -4.70 -3.31
CA PHE A 421 -18.04 -3.40 -3.30
C PHE A 421 -17.97 -2.82 -1.88
N GLY A 422 -16.75 -2.47 -1.41
CA GLY A 422 -16.50 -1.80 -0.14
C GLY A 422 -16.64 -0.29 -0.30
N ARG A 423 -17.51 0.33 0.52
CA ARG A 423 -17.87 1.76 0.43
C ARG A 423 -17.19 2.64 1.48
N HIS A 424 -16.50 2.06 2.45
CA HIS A 424 -15.90 2.81 3.55
C HIS A 424 -14.84 3.81 3.06
N PRO A 425 -14.98 5.12 3.31
CA PRO A 425 -14.10 6.13 2.71
C PRO A 425 -12.68 6.17 3.29
N GLU A 426 -12.51 5.80 4.57
CA GLU A 426 -11.26 5.94 5.32
C GLU A 426 -10.70 4.58 5.77
N ILE A 427 -10.70 3.60 4.85
CA ILE A 427 -10.32 2.20 5.15
C ILE A 427 -8.92 2.06 5.73
N GLY A 428 -7.93 2.86 5.26
CA GLY A 428 -6.56 2.82 5.78
C GLY A 428 -6.48 3.26 7.23
N ALA A 429 -7.11 4.38 7.57
CA ALA A 429 -7.15 4.91 8.92
C ALA A 429 -7.88 3.97 9.89
N THR A 430 -9.06 3.46 9.48
CA THR A 430 -9.86 2.50 10.25
C THR A 430 -9.09 1.20 10.48
N GLY A 431 -8.45 0.65 9.45
CA GLY A 431 -7.67 -0.57 9.57
C GLY A 431 -6.46 -0.42 10.50
N ALA A 432 -5.75 0.70 10.42
CA ALA A 432 -4.65 0.99 11.35
C ALA A 432 -5.14 1.07 12.81
N ALA A 433 -6.29 1.71 13.06
CA ALA A 433 -6.90 1.79 14.37
C ALA A 433 -7.30 0.41 14.91
N LEU A 434 -7.91 -0.43 14.07
CA LEU A 434 -8.30 -1.80 14.42
C LEU A 434 -7.09 -2.64 14.86
N VAL A 435 -5.98 -2.57 14.12
CA VAL A 435 -4.75 -3.29 14.48
C VAL A 435 -4.15 -2.72 15.76
N ALA A 436 -4.06 -1.40 15.90
CA ALA A 436 -3.50 -0.73 17.07
C ALA A 436 -4.27 -1.05 18.37
N CYS A 437 -5.59 -1.26 18.27
CA CYS A 437 -6.47 -1.65 19.36
C CYS A 437 -6.53 -3.16 19.63
N GLY A 438 -5.92 -4.01 18.79
CA GLY A 438 -6.08 -5.46 18.85
C GLY A 438 -7.50 -5.94 18.51
N ARG A 439 -8.26 -5.14 17.73
CA ARG A 439 -9.66 -5.36 17.36
C ARG A 439 -9.85 -5.77 15.90
N VAL A 440 -8.88 -6.44 15.31
CA VAL A 440 -8.92 -6.84 13.89
C VAL A 440 -10.20 -7.64 13.55
N ALA A 441 -10.70 -8.47 14.46
CA ALA A 441 -11.92 -9.25 14.26
C ALA A 441 -13.18 -8.37 14.04
N ASP A 442 -13.19 -7.14 14.53
CA ASP A 442 -14.34 -6.23 14.39
C ASP A 442 -14.43 -5.62 12.98
N ALA A 443 -13.38 -5.76 12.18
CA ALA A 443 -13.31 -5.17 10.84
C ALA A 443 -14.46 -5.60 9.91
N VAL A 444 -14.90 -6.85 10.00
CA VAL A 444 -16.01 -7.38 9.18
C VAL A 444 -17.33 -6.65 9.46
N ALA A 445 -17.58 -6.34 10.73
CA ALA A 445 -18.80 -5.64 11.14
C ALA A 445 -18.74 -4.14 10.81
N LEU A 446 -17.54 -3.56 10.78
CA LEU A 446 -17.33 -2.13 10.49
C LEU A 446 -17.21 -1.83 9.00
N ALA A 447 -16.82 -2.83 8.19
CA ALA A 447 -16.73 -2.67 6.75
C ALA A 447 -18.13 -2.50 6.14
N ASP A 448 -18.37 -1.35 5.50
CA ASP A 448 -19.59 -1.12 4.71
C ASP A 448 -19.44 -1.82 3.35
N ILE A 449 -19.91 -3.08 3.28
CA ILE A 449 -19.81 -3.93 2.10
C ILE A 449 -21.20 -4.08 1.47
N GLY A 450 -21.41 -3.39 0.34
CA GLY A 450 -22.61 -3.52 -0.48
C GLY A 450 -22.49 -4.64 -1.53
N GLN A 451 -23.64 -5.07 -2.08
CA GLN A 451 -23.63 -5.86 -3.32
C GLN A 451 -23.14 -4.98 -4.48
N THR A 452 -22.47 -5.57 -5.48
CA THR A 452 -22.26 -4.92 -6.78
C THR A 452 -23.67 -4.68 -7.35
N ASP A 453 -24.01 -3.43 -7.66
CA ASP A 453 -25.34 -3.03 -8.09
C ASP A 453 -25.84 -3.96 -9.21
N ASP A 454 -26.87 -4.73 -8.92
CA ASP A 454 -27.54 -5.60 -9.88
C ASP A 454 -28.35 -4.70 -10.84
N GLN A 455 -28.30 -4.99 -12.13
CA GLN A 455 -28.95 -4.21 -13.22
C GLN A 455 -30.50 -4.17 -13.13
N SER A 456 -31.12 -4.60 -12.04
CA SER A 456 -32.56 -4.74 -11.93
C SER A 456 -33.35 -3.44 -11.74
N SER A 457 -32.70 -2.26 -11.67
CA SER A 457 -33.39 -0.97 -11.50
C SER A 457 -33.47 -0.08 -12.76
N ALA A 458 -32.98 -0.52 -13.91
CA ALA A 458 -33.04 0.25 -15.16
C ALA A 458 -34.20 -0.12 -16.10
N GLY A 459 -35.25 -0.79 -15.61
CA GLY A 459 -36.35 -1.25 -16.43
C GLY A 459 -37.71 -1.10 -15.78
N THR A 460 -38.13 0.11 -15.38
CA THR A 460 -39.54 0.56 -15.29
C THR A 460 -39.61 2.02 -14.86
N ALA A 461 -39.58 2.93 -15.81
CA ALA A 461 -40.37 4.20 -15.78
C ALA A 461 -40.44 4.75 -17.20
#